data_c25b828337f9e119d7c00ac88c10dec2
#
_entry.id   c25b828337f9e119d7c00ac88c10dec2
#
_cell.length_a   1.000
_cell.length_b   1.000
_cell.length_c   1.000
_cell.angle_alpha   90.00
_cell.angle_beta   90.00
_cell.angle_gamma   90.00
#
_symmetry.space_group_name_H-M   'P 1'
#
loop_
_entity.id
_entity.type
_entity.pdbx_description
1 polymer ?
#
loop_
_entity_poly.entity_id
_entity_poly.type
_entity_poly.pdbx_seq_one_letter_code
_entity_poly.pdbx_strand_id
1 'polypeptide(L)'
;MATYIVLANFTDQGIRNVKDTTKRADAVRELGKKFGVNMKDVYWTLGSYDVVTICEAADDAAMTAFGFAIGSAGNVRTQTLRAFSRQDINTILGKL
;
A
#
# COMPACT_ATOMS: atom_id res chain seq x y z
N MET A 1 -12.33 -2.68 -9.58
CA MET A 1 -11.20 -2.89 -8.63
C MET A 1 -11.37 -1.95 -7.45
N ALA A 2 -11.07 -2.43 -6.29
CA ALA A 2 -11.11 -1.61 -5.09
C ALA A 2 -9.80 -0.84 -4.92
N THR A 3 -9.88 0.37 -4.37
CA THR A 3 -8.73 1.22 -4.11
C THR A 3 -8.34 1.16 -2.64
N TYR A 4 -7.03 1.13 -2.40
CA TYR A 4 -6.47 1.09 -1.05
C TYR A 4 -5.35 2.12 -0.93
N ILE A 5 -5.27 2.74 0.24
CA ILE A 5 -4.16 3.63 0.58
C ILE A 5 -3.38 2.94 1.68
N VAL A 6 -2.10 2.71 1.45
CA VAL A 6 -1.23 2.05 2.43
C VAL A 6 -0.32 3.09 3.06
N LEU A 7 -0.42 3.22 4.37
CA LEU A 7 0.42 4.09 5.17
C LEU A 7 1.50 3.23 5.80
N ALA A 8 2.76 3.51 5.52
CA ALA A 8 3.85 2.67 5.97
C ALA A 8 4.87 3.43 6.80
N ASN A 9 5.38 2.77 7.82
CA ASN A 9 6.52 3.26 8.60
C ASN A 9 7.68 2.28 8.46
N PHE A 10 8.90 2.80 8.32
CA PHE A 10 10.08 1.97 8.34
C PHE A 10 10.24 1.33 9.71
N THR A 11 10.64 0.07 9.72
CA THR A 11 11.17 -0.57 10.92
C THR A 11 12.62 -0.14 11.14
N ASP A 12 13.24 -0.57 12.25
CA ASP A 12 14.67 -0.34 12.45
C ASP A 12 15.49 -0.89 11.30
N GLN A 13 15.15 -2.07 10.80
CA GLN A 13 15.81 -2.68 9.65
C GLN A 13 15.62 -1.80 8.40
N GLY A 14 14.40 -1.36 8.15
CA GLY A 14 14.08 -0.56 6.96
C GLY A 14 14.79 0.78 6.93
N ILE A 15 14.86 1.47 8.09
CA ILE A 15 15.51 2.77 8.14
C ILE A 15 17.04 2.66 8.06
N ARG A 16 17.62 1.58 8.60
CA ARG A 16 19.07 1.36 8.45
C ARG A 16 19.47 1.17 7.00
N ASN A 17 18.59 0.60 6.19
CA ASN A 17 18.84 0.34 4.77
C ASN A 17 18.08 1.31 3.87
N VAL A 18 17.82 2.53 4.34
CA VAL A 18 16.98 3.49 3.62
C VAL A 18 17.52 3.88 2.24
N LYS A 19 18.82 3.77 2.03
CA LYS A 19 19.41 4.07 0.72
C LYS A 19 18.88 3.19 -0.40
N ASP A 20 18.34 2.01 -0.07
CA ASP A 20 17.76 1.08 -1.04
C ASP A 20 16.23 1.25 -1.18
N THR A 21 15.64 2.27 -0.56
CA THR A 21 14.19 2.37 -0.45
C THR A 21 13.47 2.40 -1.81
N THR A 22 14.03 3.08 -2.81
CA THR A 22 13.40 3.12 -4.14
C THR A 22 13.47 1.76 -4.84
N LYS A 23 14.58 1.05 -4.67
CA LYS A 23 14.74 -0.32 -5.22
C LYS A 23 13.76 -1.27 -4.54
N ARG A 24 13.56 -1.13 -3.22
CA ARG A 24 12.58 -1.92 -2.48
C ARG A 24 11.16 -1.62 -2.96
N ALA A 25 10.86 -0.35 -3.25
CA ALA A 25 9.55 0.02 -3.78
C ALA A 25 9.29 -0.66 -5.14
N ASP A 26 10.30 -0.72 -6.00
CA ASP A 26 10.18 -1.41 -7.28
C ASP A 26 9.94 -2.91 -7.08
N ALA A 27 10.66 -3.53 -6.15
CA ALA A 27 10.49 -4.96 -5.83
C ALA A 27 9.08 -5.22 -5.26
N VAL A 28 8.57 -4.34 -4.41
CA VAL A 28 7.23 -4.45 -3.83
C VAL A 28 6.17 -4.34 -4.93
N ARG A 29 6.35 -3.44 -5.88
CA ARG A 29 5.44 -3.30 -7.03
C ARG A 29 5.36 -4.62 -7.82
N GLU A 30 6.52 -5.23 -8.09
CA GLU A 30 6.54 -6.52 -8.79
C GLU A 30 5.92 -7.64 -7.96
N LEU A 31 6.17 -7.64 -6.65
CA LEU A 31 5.54 -8.61 -5.74
C LEU A 31 4.03 -8.49 -5.78
N GLY A 32 3.50 -7.27 -5.82
CA GLY A 32 2.06 -7.02 -5.88
C GLY A 32 1.38 -7.72 -7.04
N LYS A 33 2.04 -7.81 -8.18
CA LYS A 33 1.49 -8.49 -9.38
C LYS A 33 1.16 -9.94 -9.10
N LYS A 34 1.93 -10.62 -8.24
CA LYS A 34 1.68 -12.02 -7.87
C LYS A 34 0.40 -12.18 -7.05
N PHE A 35 -0.04 -11.12 -6.38
CA PHE A 35 -1.26 -11.10 -5.56
C PHE A 35 -2.45 -10.44 -6.28
N GLY A 36 -2.25 -10.04 -7.54
CA GLY A 36 -3.28 -9.30 -8.26
C GLY A 36 -3.44 -7.87 -7.77
N VAL A 37 -2.39 -7.30 -7.18
CA VAL A 37 -2.40 -5.93 -6.67
C VAL A 37 -1.58 -5.03 -7.60
N ASN A 38 -2.21 -3.96 -8.07
CA ASN A 38 -1.56 -2.94 -8.87
C ASN A 38 -1.18 -1.76 -7.97
N MET A 39 0.12 -1.57 -7.76
CA MET A 39 0.64 -0.44 -7.00
C MET A 39 0.80 0.76 -7.93
N LYS A 40 -0.15 1.68 -7.89
CA LYS A 40 -0.24 2.80 -8.84
C LYS A 40 0.75 3.91 -8.55
N ASP A 41 0.81 4.36 -7.30
CA ASP A 41 1.61 5.50 -6.89
C ASP A 41 2.33 5.22 -5.59
N VAL A 42 3.52 5.76 -5.46
CA VAL A 42 4.33 5.69 -4.24
C VAL A 42 4.86 7.08 -3.92
N TYR A 43 4.68 7.50 -2.67
CA TYR A 43 5.21 8.77 -2.18
C TYR A 43 5.97 8.53 -0.87
N TRP A 44 7.09 9.20 -0.69
CA TRP A 44 7.80 9.27 0.58
C TRP A 44 7.38 10.55 1.27
N THR A 45 7.03 10.46 2.55
CA THR A 45 6.37 11.55 3.27
C THR A 45 7.14 11.94 4.53
N LEU A 46 6.90 13.16 4.99
CA LEU A 46 7.33 13.63 6.29
C LEU A 46 6.21 13.42 7.29
N GLY A 47 6.53 13.33 8.57
CA GLY A 47 5.56 13.24 9.64
C GLY A 47 5.37 11.83 10.15
N SER A 48 4.13 11.47 10.50
CA SER A 48 3.83 10.22 11.18
C SER A 48 4.03 8.98 10.33
N TYR A 49 4.05 9.12 9.01
CA TYR A 49 4.26 8.02 8.06
C TYR A 49 5.42 8.34 7.15
N ASP A 50 6.16 7.31 6.75
CA ASP A 50 7.34 7.45 5.92
C ASP A 50 7.05 7.26 4.44
N VAL A 51 6.11 6.37 4.11
CA VAL A 51 5.75 6.03 2.73
C VAL A 51 4.25 5.90 2.63
N VAL A 52 3.68 6.43 1.55
CA VAL A 52 2.26 6.28 1.23
C VAL A 52 2.14 5.71 -0.17
N THR A 53 1.36 4.62 -0.32
CA THR A 53 1.13 4.02 -1.63
C THR A 53 -0.35 3.96 -1.93
N ILE A 54 -0.67 4.08 -3.23
CA ILE A 54 -2.02 3.91 -3.74
C ILE A 54 -2.06 2.62 -4.53
N CYS A 55 -2.93 1.70 -4.11
CA CYS A 55 -3.04 0.38 -4.72
C CYS A 55 -4.46 0.10 -5.20
N GLU A 56 -4.56 -0.76 -6.21
CA GLU A 56 -5.83 -1.34 -6.64
C GLU A 56 -5.75 -2.86 -6.55
N ALA A 57 -6.79 -3.48 -6.04
CA ALA A 57 -6.90 -4.93 -5.93
C ALA A 57 -8.36 -5.36 -6.11
N ALA A 58 -8.57 -6.64 -6.41
CA ALA A 58 -9.91 -7.18 -6.62
C ALA A 58 -10.75 -7.10 -5.35
N ASP A 59 -10.14 -7.42 -4.20
CA ASP A 59 -10.84 -7.46 -2.91
C ASP A 59 -9.88 -7.31 -1.73
N ASP A 60 -10.46 -7.24 -0.54
CA ASP A 60 -9.70 -7.06 0.70
C ASP A 60 -8.77 -8.24 0.98
N ALA A 61 -9.18 -9.45 0.60
CA ALA A 61 -8.36 -10.65 0.83
C ALA A 61 -7.05 -10.58 0.05
N ALA A 62 -7.09 -10.21 -1.23
CA ALA A 62 -5.90 -10.05 -2.06
C ALA A 62 -4.98 -8.96 -1.49
N MET A 63 -5.57 -7.83 -1.09
CA MET A 63 -4.79 -6.73 -0.51
C MET A 63 -4.16 -7.11 0.82
N THR A 64 -4.87 -7.87 1.65
CA THR A 64 -4.37 -8.33 2.95
C THR A 64 -3.20 -9.30 2.78
N ALA A 65 -3.32 -10.25 1.84
CA ALA A 65 -2.23 -11.18 1.54
C ALA A 65 -0.97 -10.43 1.11
N PHE A 66 -1.13 -9.44 0.25
CA PHE A 66 -0.02 -8.58 -0.16
C PHE A 66 0.59 -7.84 1.03
N GLY A 67 -0.25 -7.29 1.90
CA GLY A 67 0.21 -6.61 3.12
C GLY A 67 1.03 -7.52 4.02
N PHE A 68 0.62 -8.76 4.21
CA PHE A 68 1.38 -9.75 4.98
C PHE A 68 2.73 -10.03 4.32
N ALA A 69 2.75 -10.18 3.00
CA ALA A 69 4.00 -10.42 2.27
C ALA A 69 4.99 -9.26 2.43
N ILE A 70 4.49 -8.02 2.35
CA ILE A 70 5.33 -6.84 2.57
C ILE A 70 5.85 -6.82 4.01
N GLY A 71 4.96 -7.00 4.99
CA GLY A 71 5.33 -6.94 6.41
C GLY A 71 6.33 -8.03 6.79
N SER A 72 6.20 -9.23 6.21
CA SER A 72 7.09 -10.35 6.53
C SER A 72 8.52 -10.12 6.07
N ALA A 73 8.75 -9.23 5.10
CA ALA A 73 10.10 -8.86 4.68
C ALA A 73 10.83 -8.01 5.74
N GLY A 74 10.10 -7.41 6.68
CA GLY A 74 10.66 -6.78 7.85
C GLY A 74 11.10 -5.33 7.69
N ASN A 75 10.92 -4.72 6.52
CA ASN A 75 11.40 -3.36 6.27
C ASN A 75 10.39 -2.28 6.65
N VAL A 76 9.10 -2.61 6.64
CA VAL A 76 8.02 -1.66 6.94
C VAL A 76 6.92 -2.31 7.76
N ARG A 77 6.21 -1.46 8.50
CA ARG A 77 4.94 -1.79 9.11
C ARG A 77 3.89 -0.96 8.40
N THR A 78 2.76 -1.57 8.06
CA THR A 78 1.76 -0.93 7.23
C THR A 78 0.41 -0.81 7.94
N GLN A 79 -0.33 0.22 7.56
CA GLN A 79 -1.74 0.38 7.86
C GLN A 79 -2.44 0.59 6.52
N THR A 80 -3.36 -0.30 6.18
CA THR A 80 -4.07 -0.24 4.91
C THR A 80 -5.47 0.31 5.13
N LEU A 81 -5.83 1.32 4.32
CA LEU A 81 -7.14 1.95 4.34
C LEU A 81 -7.88 1.57 3.07
N ARG A 82 -9.13 1.11 3.21
CA ARG A 82 -10.02 0.99 2.06
C ARG A 82 -10.42 2.39 1.64
N ALA A 83 -10.15 2.75 0.41
CA ALA A 83 -10.43 4.10 -0.11
C ALA A 83 -11.56 4.07 -1.14
N PHE A 84 -12.30 5.15 -1.21
CA PHE A 84 -13.41 5.34 -2.13
C PHE A 84 -13.16 6.58 -2.97
N SER A 85 -13.27 6.45 -4.29
CA SER A 85 -13.19 7.58 -5.19
C SER A 85 -14.43 8.47 -5.03
N ARG A 86 -14.38 9.67 -5.61
CA ARG A 86 -15.57 10.54 -5.66
C ARG A 86 -16.75 9.80 -6.30
N GLN A 87 -16.50 9.06 -7.38
CA GLN A 87 -17.54 8.30 -8.07
C GLN A 87 -18.11 7.21 -7.17
N ASP A 88 -17.27 6.48 -6.44
CA ASP A 88 -17.70 5.48 -5.47
C ASP A 88 -18.62 6.10 -4.42
N ILE A 89 -18.23 7.26 -3.90
CA ILE A 89 -19.03 7.97 -2.90
C ILE A 89 -20.37 8.40 -3.47
N ASN A 90 -20.41 8.90 -4.70
CA ASN A 90 -21.67 9.27 -5.34
C ASN A 90 -22.62 8.06 -5.43
N THR A 91 -22.09 6.88 -5.76
CA THR A 91 -22.88 5.65 -5.78
C THR A 91 -23.42 5.30 -4.40
N ILE A 92 -22.56 5.42 -3.37
CA ILE A 92 -22.94 5.15 -1.98
C ILE A 92 -24.02 6.11 -1.51
N LEU A 93 -23.85 7.41 -1.82
CA LEU A 93 -24.82 8.43 -1.45
C LEU A 93 -26.21 8.15 -2.05
N GLY A 94 -26.25 7.51 -3.21
CA GLY A 94 -27.50 7.08 -3.84
C GLY A 94 -28.30 6.08 -3.03
N LYS A 95 -27.68 5.45 -2.02
CA LYS A 95 -28.35 4.51 -1.11
C LYS A 95 -29.04 5.23 0.06
N LEU A 96 -28.78 6.49 0.25
CA LEU A 96 -29.39 7.29 1.28
C LEU A 96 -30.72 7.90 0.78
#